data_cbba50b8d0d016c1134d1be26beb6fe4
#
_entry.id   cbba50b8d0d016c1134d1be26beb6fe4
#
_cell.length_a   1.000
_cell.length_b   1.000
_cell.length_c   1.000
_cell.angle_alpha   90.00
_cell.angle_beta   90.00
_cell.angle_gamma   90.00
#
_symmetry.space_group_name_H-M   'P 1'
#
loop_
_entity.id
_entity.type
_entity.pdbx_description
1 polymer ?
#
loop_
_entity_poly.entity_id
_entity_poly.type
_entity_poly.pdbx_seq_one_letter_code
_entity_poly.pdbx_strand_id
1 'polypeptide(L)'
;TGYDALAIRSWRTRNVGGRPKLDQVILYEEISIPALDGFGSELSPQYRVLELDEAGMYQQRVFTKQAITEGRRGGGRRNEAQVTQWVERLIQSRPDKGKPIDYLPFRFVSHEDLRENVAKPPFLDLADMNIAHFQGSVALEHGRFYTAHGTPVITGYAKPEDDDPWDYGPENIWFIPEVGAKVEILQFNSNGLQHLENGQTEKLQQMSFLGARLMETQKRAVEAAETHMIRQSSESGVLAGTANVVSEGFEWCLD
;
A
#
# COMPACT_ATOMS: atom_id res chain seq x y z
N THR A 1 2.66 21.72 4.98
CA THR A 1 1.94 20.47 5.28
C THR A 1 2.40 19.42 4.29
N GLY A 2 2.82 18.25 4.76
CA GLY A 2 3.18 17.10 3.93
C GLY A 2 1.97 16.20 3.70
N TYR A 3 1.88 15.62 2.52
CA TYR A 3 0.87 14.62 2.14
C TYR A 3 1.57 13.34 1.70
N ASP A 4 1.03 12.21 2.09
CA ASP A 4 1.49 10.93 1.58
C ASP A 4 0.99 10.68 0.13
N ALA A 5 1.58 9.70 -0.54
CA ALA A 5 1.20 9.38 -1.92
C ALA A 5 -0.27 8.94 -2.05
N LEU A 6 -0.87 8.36 -1.00
CA LEU A 6 -2.26 7.91 -1.01
C LEU A 6 -3.25 9.08 -0.88
N ALA A 7 -2.80 10.19 -0.29
CA ALA A 7 -3.61 11.39 -0.18
C ALA A 7 -3.73 12.13 -1.53
N ILE A 8 -2.79 11.95 -2.45
CA ILE A 8 -2.83 12.56 -3.79
C ILE A 8 -3.76 11.74 -4.68
N ARG A 9 -4.94 12.26 -4.98
CA ARG A 9 -5.96 11.54 -5.77
C ARG A 9 -5.87 11.78 -7.26
N SER A 10 -5.48 12.98 -7.67
CA SER A 10 -5.34 13.36 -9.07
C SER A 10 -4.53 14.64 -9.20
N TRP A 11 -3.94 14.85 -10.35
CA TRP A 11 -3.32 16.13 -10.72
C TRP A 11 -3.48 16.38 -12.21
N ARG A 12 -3.31 17.64 -12.59
CA ARG A 12 -3.37 18.08 -13.97
C ARG A 12 -2.22 19.05 -14.24
N THR A 13 -1.60 18.88 -15.39
CA THR A 13 -0.58 19.79 -15.90
C THR A 13 -1.11 20.55 -17.11
N ARG A 14 -0.71 21.82 -17.25
CA ARG A 14 -0.96 22.66 -18.41
C ARG A 14 0.36 22.92 -19.12
N ASN A 15 0.36 22.88 -20.44
CA ASN A 15 1.55 23.22 -21.20
C ASN A 15 1.67 24.76 -21.33
N VAL A 16 2.72 25.32 -20.73
CA VAL A 16 3.00 26.77 -20.78
C VAL A 16 4.38 26.96 -21.41
N GLY A 17 4.41 27.55 -22.59
CA GLY A 17 5.68 27.81 -23.31
C GLY A 17 6.47 26.53 -23.66
N GLY A 18 5.78 25.41 -23.95
CA GLY A 18 6.42 24.13 -24.26
C GLY A 18 6.88 23.32 -23.06
N ARG A 19 6.59 23.76 -21.84
CA ARG A 19 6.91 23.04 -20.61
C ARG A 19 5.62 22.68 -19.85
N PRO A 20 5.48 21.44 -19.36
CA PRO A 20 4.38 21.10 -18.48
C PRO A 20 4.52 21.88 -17.17
N LYS A 21 3.46 22.56 -16.75
CA LYS A 21 3.35 23.24 -15.45
C LYS A 21 2.16 22.66 -14.70
N LEU A 22 2.34 22.38 -13.42
CA LEU A 22 1.28 21.89 -12.57
C LEU A 22 0.16 22.94 -12.47
N ASP A 23 -1.07 22.52 -12.74
CA ASP A 23 -2.25 23.40 -12.84
C ASP A 23 -3.29 23.09 -11.77
N GLN A 24 -3.40 21.83 -11.36
CA GLN A 24 -4.34 21.39 -10.34
C GLN A 24 -3.79 20.17 -9.59
N VAL A 25 -4.06 20.09 -8.29
CA VAL A 25 -3.85 18.88 -7.46
C VAL A 25 -5.08 18.67 -6.58
N ILE A 26 -5.55 17.43 -6.53
CA ILE A 26 -6.65 17.00 -5.68
C ILE A 26 -6.11 16.12 -4.56
N LEU A 27 -6.31 16.57 -3.34
CA LEU A 27 -5.86 15.91 -2.12
C LEU A 27 -7.04 15.38 -1.33
N TYR A 28 -6.88 14.18 -0.77
CA TYR A 28 -7.80 13.60 0.19
C TYR A 28 -7.26 13.84 1.60
N GLU A 29 -8.12 14.29 2.49
CA GLU A 29 -7.81 14.55 3.89
C GLU A 29 -8.88 13.93 4.78
N GLU A 30 -8.51 13.50 5.96
CA GLU A 30 -9.44 13.17 7.03
C GLU A 30 -9.35 14.23 8.10
N ILE A 31 -10.44 14.92 8.36
CA ILE A 31 -10.52 15.95 9.39
C ILE A 31 -11.32 15.44 10.57
N SER A 32 -10.87 15.79 11.77
CA SER A 32 -11.60 15.52 13.00
C SER A 32 -12.68 16.58 13.17
N ILE A 33 -13.95 16.15 13.20
CA ILE A 33 -15.10 17.00 13.49
C ILE A 33 -15.72 16.57 14.82
N PRO A 34 -16.35 17.49 15.59
CA PRO A 34 -17.08 17.11 16.79
C PRO A 34 -18.17 16.10 16.47
N ALA A 35 -18.29 15.05 17.26
CA ALA A 35 -19.36 14.07 17.12
C ALA A 35 -20.73 14.70 17.40
N LEU A 36 -21.78 14.21 16.73
CA LEU A 36 -23.15 14.75 16.84
C LEU A 36 -23.72 14.65 18.26
N ASP A 37 -23.24 13.72 19.06
CA ASP A 37 -23.62 13.53 20.47
C ASP A 37 -22.94 14.52 21.44
N GLY A 38 -22.01 15.34 20.92
CA GLY A 38 -21.23 16.30 21.71
C GLY A 38 -20.10 15.66 22.54
N PHE A 39 -19.90 14.35 22.44
CA PHE A 39 -18.85 13.62 23.13
C PHE A 39 -17.86 13.03 22.14
N GLY A 40 -16.63 13.56 22.14
CA GLY A 40 -15.57 13.05 21.27
C GLY A 40 -15.52 13.70 19.89
N SER A 41 -14.83 13.04 18.96
CA SER A 41 -14.66 13.50 17.59
C SER A 41 -14.76 12.35 16.61
N GLU A 42 -15.32 12.62 15.43
CA GLU A 42 -15.41 11.69 14.31
C GLU A 42 -14.50 12.14 13.17
N LEU A 43 -13.94 11.17 12.41
CA LEU A 43 -13.20 11.47 11.21
C LEU A 43 -14.16 11.67 10.04
N SER A 44 -14.07 12.82 9.39
CA SER A 44 -14.84 13.14 8.20
C SER A 44 -13.94 13.32 6.99
N PRO A 45 -14.27 12.69 5.85
CA PRO A 45 -13.51 12.85 4.64
C PRO A 45 -13.67 14.25 4.06
N GLN A 46 -12.55 14.81 3.56
CA GLN A 46 -12.47 16.09 2.90
C GLN A 46 -11.63 15.97 1.65
N TYR A 47 -12.02 16.69 0.59
CA TYR A 47 -11.16 16.89 -0.57
C TYR A 47 -10.70 18.33 -0.62
N ARG A 48 -9.41 18.52 -0.80
CA ARG A 48 -8.80 19.84 -1.05
C ARG A 48 -8.31 19.88 -2.48
N VAL A 49 -8.80 20.83 -3.24
CA VAL A 49 -8.37 21.10 -4.61
C VAL A 49 -7.50 22.34 -4.60
N LEU A 50 -6.24 22.17 -4.94
CA LEU A 50 -5.30 23.24 -5.19
C LEU A 50 -5.29 23.49 -6.67
N GLU A 51 -5.57 24.71 -7.14
CA GLU A 51 -5.62 25.00 -8.57
C GLU A 51 -5.25 26.44 -8.89
N LEU A 52 -4.92 26.66 -10.16
CA LEU A 52 -4.81 28.00 -10.71
C LEU A 52 -6.17 28.36 -11.37
N ASP A 53 -6.68 29.55 -11.09
CA ASP A 53 -7.89 30.07 -11.71
C ASP A 53 -7.68 30.43 -13.20
N GLU A 54 -8.70 30.98 -13.86
CA GLU A 54 -8.62 31.39 -15.26
C GLU A 54 -7.58 32.50 -15.49
N ALA A 55 -7.33 33.33 -14.47
CA ALA A 55 -6.32 34.38 -14.50
C ALA A 55 -4.90 33.85 -14.16
N GLY A 56 -4.76 32.57 -13.84
CA GLY A 56 -3.51 31.93 -13.46
C GLY A 56 -3.13 32.16 -12.00
N MET A 57 -4.05 32.59 -11.15
CA MET A 57 -3.81 32.82 -9.73
C MET A 57 -4.20 31.62 -8.91
N TYR A 58 -3.43 31.37 -7.86
CA TYR A 58 -3.65 30.25 -6.94
C TYR A 58 -4.90 30.41 -6.10
N GLN A 59 -5.71 29.38 -6.07
CA GLN A 59 -6.87 29.24 -5.20
C GLN A 59 -7.01 27.82 -4.63
N GLN A 60 -7.77 27.70 -3.54
CA GLN A 60 -8.11 26.41 -2.96
C GLN A 60 -9.64 26.27 -2.90
N ARG A 61 -10.13 25.09 -3.30
CA ARG A 61 -11.51 24.67 -3.04
C ARG A 61 -11.47 23.48 -2.08
N VAL A 62 -12.30 23.55 -1.06
CA VAL A 62 -12.39 22.50 -0.04
C VAL A 62 -13.80 21.95 -0.06
N PHE A 63 -13.91 20.65 -0.28
CA PHE A 63 -15.19 19.92 -0.30
C PHE A 63 -15.29 19.08 0.96
N THR A 64 -16.27 19.37 1.81
CA THR A 64 -16.53 18.63 3.05
C THR A 64 -17.90 17.99 3.02
N LYS A 65 -18.04 16.80 3.64
CA LYS A 65 -19.36 16.20 3.84
C LYS A 65 -20.08 16.91 4.99
N GLN A 66 -21.30 17.37 4.74
CA GLN A 66 -22.17 17.92 5.76
C GLN A 66 -23.53 17.22 5.75
N ALA A 67 -24.05 16.91 6.92
CA ALA A 67 -25.42 16.44 7.08
C ALA A 67 -26.36 17.64 6.97
N ILE A 68 -27.21 17.66 5.94
CA ILE A 68 -28.23 18.67 5.74
C ILE A 68 -29.58 18.06 6.10
N THR A 69 -30.29 18.71 6.99
CA THR A 69 -31.67 18.31 7.34
C THR A 69 -32.61 18.91 6.30
N GLU A 70 -33.09 18.15 5.34
CA GLU A 70 -34.15 18.58 4.43
C GLU A 70 -35.49 18.51 5.13
N GLY A 71 -35.98 19.66 5.52
CA GLY A 71 -37.35 19.82 6.02
C GLY A 71 -38.38 19.70 4.87
N ARG A 72 -38.92 18.51 4.64
CA ARG A 72 -40.06 18.33 3.72
C ARG A 72 -41.30 18.92 4.34
N ARG A 73 -41.78 20.05 3.80
CA ARG A 73 -43.13 20.61 4.10
C ARG A 73 -44.18 19.68 3.51
N GLY A 74 -44.73 18.80 4.30
CA GLY A 74 -45.87 17.96 3.95
C GLY A 74 -46.57 17.51 5.23
N GLY A 75 -47.87 17.78 5.39
CA GLY A 75 -48.63 17.62 6.61
C GLY A 75 -48.53 16.21 7.23
N GLY A 76 -48.24 16.17 8.53
CA GLY A 76 -48.35 14.98 9.37
C GLY A 76 -47.04 14.19 9.49
N ARG A 77 -46.43 14.24 10.69
CA ARG A 77 -45.19 13.62 11.15
C ARG A 77 -43.91 14.04 10.37
N ARG A 78 -43.08 14.86 11.02
CA ARG A 78 -41.72 15.21 10.57
C ARG A 78 -40.86 13.95 10.54
N ASN A 79 -40.69 13.36 9.37
CA ASN A 79 -39.55 12.50 9.09
C ASN A 79 -38.44 13.42 8.57
N GLU A 80 -37.56 13.85 9.44
CA GLU A 80 -36.32 14.55 9.06
C GLU A 80 -35.38 13.54 8.47
N ALA A 81 -35.28 13.51 7.14
CA ALA A 81 -34.26 12.73 6.47
C ALA A 81 -32.95 13.52 6.50
N GLN A 82 -31.95 13.03 7.21
CA GLN A 82 -30.59 13.57 7.11
C GLN A 82 -29.99 13.14 5.77
N VAL A 83 -29.80 14.11 4.88
CA VAL A 83 -29.11 13.89 3.59
C VAL A 83 -27.67 14.40 3.74
N THR A 84 -26.70 13.53 3.49
CA THR A 84 -25.29 13.91 3.48
C THR A 84 -24.95 14.50 2.11
N GLN A 85 -24.55 15.75 2.07
CA GLN A 85 -24.16 16.44 0.84
C GLN A 85 -22.74 16.98 0.94
N TRP A 86 -22.03 17.03 -0.22
CA TRP A 86 -20.76 17.70 -0.34
C TRP A 86 -20.96 19.21 -0.43
N VAL A 87 -20.32 19.96 0.46
CA VAL A 87 -20.37 21.42 0.47
C VAL A 87 -19.00 21.96 0.09
N GLU A 88 -18.99 22.83 -0.90
CA GLU A 88 -17.80 23.51 -1.39
C GLU A 88 -17.56 24.80 -0.59
N ARG A 89 -16.29 25.01 -0.23
CA ARG A 89 -15.79 26.25 0.35
C ARG A 89 -14.59 26.73 -0.45
N LEU A 90 -14.72 27.89 -1.08
CA LEU A 90 -13.61 28.55 -1.75
C LEU A 90 -12.74 29.29 -0.72
N ILE A 91 -11.45 29.02 -0.75
CA ILE A 91 -10.46 29.71 0.04
C ILE A 91 -9.52 30.43 -0.95
N GLN A 92 -9.67 31.73 -1.07
CA GLN A 92 -8.74 32.52 -1.86
C GLN A 92 -7.41 32.64 -1.12
N SER A 93 -6.30 32.43 -1.84
CA SER A 93 -4.99 32.64 -1.25
C SER A 93 -4.82 34.12 -0.91
N ARG A 94 -4.40 34.39 0.32
CA ARG A 94 -3.92 35.73 0.65
C ARG A 94 -2.54 35.90 0.04
N PRO A 95 -2.29 36.96 -0.73
CA PRO A 95 -0.98 37.19 -1.30
C PRO A 95 0.05 37.35 -0.18
N ASP A 96 1.14 36.60 -0.27
CA ASP A 96 2.28 36.86 0.58
C ASP A 96 2.89 38.22 0.18
N LYS A 97 3.10 39.10 1.17
CA LYS A 97 3.64 40.48 0.96
C LYS A 97 2.91 41.31 -0.12
N GLY A 98 1.61 41.07 -0.30
CA GLY A 98 0.77 41.85 -1.21
C GLY A 98 0.85 41.48 -2.70
N LYS A 99 1.57 40.41 -3.05
CA LYS A 99 1.59 39.87 -4.42
C LYS A 99 0.74 38.60 -4.52
N PRO A 100 -0.09 38.47 -5.55
CA PRO A 100 -0.82 37.23 -5.79
C PRO A 100 0.17 36.10 -6.14
N ILE A 101 -0.15 34.88 -5.71
CA ILE A 101 0.63 33.69 -6.05
C ILE A 101 0.18 33.23 -7.44
N ASP A 102 1.10 33.20 -8.41
CA ASP A 102 0.85 32.83 -9.81
C ASP A 102 1.37 31.42 -10.16
N TYR A 103 1.65 30.62 -9.14
CA TYR A 103 2.06 29.22 -9.26
C TYR A 103 1.34 28.38 -8.20
N LEU A 104 1.31 27.07 -8.45
CA LEU A 104 0.75 26.11 -7.49
C LEU A 104 1.82 25.80 -6.40
N PRO A 105 1.61 26.18 -5.14
CA PRO A 105 2.57 25.93 -4.06
C PRO A 105 2.50 24.46 -3.60
N PHE A 106 2.77 23.54 -4.54
CA PHE A 106 2.79 22.10 -4.32
C PHE A 106 3.93 21.47 -5.12
N ARG A 107 4.64 20.55 -4.49
CA ARG A 107 5.75 19.84 -5.13
C ARG A 107 5.60 18.35 -4.86
N PHE A 108 5.77 17.55 -5.91
CA PHE A 108 5.92 16.11 -5.78
C PHE A 108 7.33 15.79 -5.31
N VAL A 109 7.44 14.80 -4.42
CA VAL A 109 8.72 14.25 -3.98
C VAL A 109 8.62 12.73 -4.14
N SER A 110 9.39 12.18 -5.07
CA SER A 110 9.54 10.74 -5.24
C SER A 110 10.93 10.30 -4.74
N HIS A 111 11.23 9.02 -4.85
CA HIS A 111 12.57 8.53 -4.53
C HIS A 111 13.61 8.80 -5.64
N GLU A 112 13.16 9.20 -6.83
CA GLU A 112 14.01 9.46 -8.00
C GLU A 112 14.14 10.95 -8.30
N ASP A 113 13.05 11.69 -8.21
CA ASP A 113 13.01 13.10 -8.61
C ASP A 113 11.82 13.86 -8.00
N LEU A 114 11.70 15.14 -8.34
CA LEU A 114 10.64 16.05 -7.93
C LEU A 114 9.57 16.27 -9.01
N ARG A 115 9.45 15.35 -9.98
CA ARG A 115 8.50 15.49 -11.10
C ARG A 115 7.14 14.89 -10.75
N GLU A 116 6.13 15.29 -11.53
CA GLU A 116 4.75 14.79 -11.42
C GLU A 116 4.61 13.43 -12.13
N ASN A 117 5.33 12.42 -11.64
CA ASN A 117 5.25 11.06 -12.16
C ASN A 117 5.00 10.05 -11.03
N VAL A 118 4.47 8.90 -11.40
CA VAL A 118 4.34 7.76 -10.49
C VAL A 118 5.55 6.86 -10.70
N ALA A 119 6.53 6.98 -9.81
CA ALA A 119 7.69 6.10 -9.83
C ALA A 119 7.38 4.77 -9.12
N LYS A 120 7.98 3.67 -9.61
CA LYS A 120 7.89 2.36 -8.97
C LYS A 120 8.63 2.43 -7.62
N PRO A 121 7.99 2.07 -6.49
CA PRO A 121 8.69 2.06 -5.21
C PRO A 121 9.95 1.18 -5.24
N PRO A 122 11.09 1.64 -4.74
CA PRO A 122 12.37 0.92 -4.86
C PRO A 122 12.38 -0.43 -4.16
N PHE A 123 11.57 -0.58 -3.11
CA PHE A 123 11.47 -1.83 -2.34
C PHE A 123 10.31 -2.75 -2.78
N LEU A 124 9.58 -2.41 -3.85
CA LEU A 124 8.41 -3.19 -4.26
C LEU A 124 8.77 -4.65 -4.59
N ASP A 125 9.82 -4.87 -5.37
CA ASP A 125 10.24 -6.22 -5.74
C ASP A 125 10.69 -7.05 -4.51
N LEU A 126 11.32 -6.40 -3.54
CA LEU A 126 11.70 -7.04 -2.28
C LEU A 126 10.47 -7.36 -1.42
N ALA A 127 9.49 -6.46 -1.37
CA ALA A 127 8.23 -6.68 -0.66
C ALA A 127 7.42 -7.84 -1.26
N ASP A 128 7.30 -7.88 -2.59
CA ASP A 128 6.61 -8.96 -3.31
C ASP A 128 7.28 -10.31 -3.07
N MET A 129 8.62 -10.34 -3.09
CA MET A 129 9.39 -11.56 -2.79
C MET A 129 9.20 -11.99 -1.33
N ASN A 130 9.14 -11.06 -0.38
CA ASN A 130 8.90 -11.37 1.03
C ASN A 130 7.50 -11.95 1.25
N ILE A 131 6.48 -11.43 0.57
CA ILE A 131 5.12 -11.99 0.61
C ILE A 131 5.12 -13.41 0.04
N ALA A 132 5.78 -13.64 -1.10
CA ALA A 132 5.90 -14.97 -1.70
C ALA A 132 6.67 -15.96 -0.82
N HIS A 133 7.69 -15.48 -0.09
CA HIS A 133 8.41 -16.29 0.91
C HIS A 133 7.50 -16.64 2.09
N PHE A 134 6.75 -15.67 2.63
CA PHE A 134 5.80 -15.92 3.71
C PHE A 134 4.75 -16.97 3.33
N GLN A 135 4.12 -16.82 2.14
CA GLN A 135 3.14 -17.78 1.63
C GLN A 135 3.73 -19.19 1.50
N GLY A 136 4.96 -19.27 0.99
CA GLY A 136 5.67 -20.56 0.87
C GLY A 136 6.03 -21.17 2.24
N SER A 137 6.36 -20.33 3.24
CA SER A 137 6.61 -20.80 4.61
C SER A 137 5.36 -21.41 5.24
N VAL A 138 4.20 -20.77 5.05
CA VAL A 138 2.91 -21.30 5.50
C VAL A 138 2.62 -22.66 4.85
N ALA A 139 2.82 -22.78 3.53
CA ALA A 139 2.62 -24.03 2.81
C ALA A 139 3.56 -25.15 3.30
N LEU A 140 4.82 -24.78 3.59
CA LEU A 140 5.81 -25.73 4.12
C LEU A 140 5.42 -26.24 5.52
N GLU A 141 5.03 -25.35 6.43
CA GLU A 141 4.61 -25.74 7.78
C GLU A 141 3.32 -26.57 7.76
N HIS A 142 2.38 -26.24 6.90
CA HIS A 142 1.20 -27.03 6.68
C HIS A 142 1.53 -28.43 6.14
N GLY A 143 2.43 -28.52 5.15
CA GLY A 143 2.92 -29.80 4.63
C GLY A 143 3.67 -30.64 5.69
N ARG A 144 4.48 -30.00 6.53
CA ARG A 144 5.17 -30.65 7.67
C ARG A 144 4.18 -31.22 8.66
N PHE A 145 3.13 -30.46 9.00
CA PHE A 145 2.08 -30.91 9.91
C PHE A 145 1.44 -32.20 9.40
N TYR A 146 1.00 -32.25 8.15
CA TYR A 146 0.38 -33.45 7.58
C TYR A 146 1.35 -34.61 7.39
N THR A 147 2.63 -34.34 7.15
CA THR A 147 3.65 -35.40 7.02
C THR A 147 4.03 -35.99 8.36
N ALA A 148 4.05 -35.17 9.42
CA ALA A 148 4.38 -35.61 10.77
C ALA A 148 3.24 -36.48 11.40
N HIS A 149 2.00 -36.23 10.99
CA HIS A 149 0.84 -36.93 11.51
C HIS A 149 0.25 -37.83 10.43
N GLY A 150 0.63 -39.12 10.44
CA GLY A 150 0.05 -40.12 9.51
C GLY A 150 -1.44 -40.35 9.78
N THR A 151 -2.20 -40.56 8.73
CA THR A 151 -3.64 -40.93 8.85
C THR A 151 -3.77 -42.42 8.99
N PRO A 152 -4.36 -42.96 10.08
CA PRO A 152 -4.62 -44.40 10.21
C PRO A 152 -5.72 -44.82 9.25
N VAL A 153 -5.47 -45.87 8.50
CA VAL A 153 -6.43 -46.46 7.55
C VAL A 153 -6.76 -47.88 8.01
N ILE A 154 -8.01 -48.15 8.26
CA ILE A 154 -8.52 -49.50 8.59
C ILE A 154 -9.28 -50.03 7.40
N THR A 155 -8.81 -51.12 6.80
CA THR A 155 -9.49 -51.80 5.71
C THR A 155 -10.28 -53.02 6.25
N GLY A 156 -11.42 -53.35 5.66
CA GLY A 156 -12.23 -54.50 6.03
C GLY A 156 -13.23 -54.27 7.17
N TYR A 157 -13.51 -53.02 7.52
CA TYR A 157 -14.50 -52.63 8.52
C TYR A 157 -15.62 -51.81 7.89
N ALA A 158 -16.89 -52.17 8.14
CA ALA A 158 -18.01 -51.37 7.67
C ALA A 158 -18.16 -50.09 8.50
N LYS A 159 -18.21 -48.92 7.86
CA LYS A 159 -18.51 -47.67 8.53
C LYS A 159 -19.90 -47.74 9.19
N PRO A 160 -20.05 -47.29 10.44
CA PRO A 160 -21.40 -47.09 11.04
C PRO A 160 -22.21 -46.13 10.17
N GLU A 161 -23.54 -46.25 10.17
CA GLU A 161 -24.47 -45.50 9.29
C GLU A 161 -24.51 -43.95 9.52
N ASP A 162 -23.73 -43.42 10.43
CA ASP A 162 -23.62 -41.98 10.62
C ASP A 162 -22.82 -41.31 9.48
N ASP A 163 -23.50 -40.43 8.79
CA ASP A 163 -23.19 -39.87 7.47
C ASP A 163 -22.19 -38.67 7.55
N ASP A 164 -21.23 -38.67 8.48
CA ASP A 164 -20.20 -37.65 8.53
C ASP A 164 -19.25 -37.75 7.32
N PRO A 165 -18.99 -36.63 6.65
CA PRO A 165 -18.09 -36.61 5.50
C PRO A 165 -16.70 -37.10 5.90
N TRP A 166 -16.02 -37.77 4.97
CA TRP A 166 -14.66 -38.25 5.14
C TRP A 166 -13.72 -37.06 5.25
N ASP A 167 -13.34 -36.67 6.46
CA ASP A 167 -12.33 -35.68 6.66
C ASP A 167 -10.94 -36.29 6.51
N TYR A 168 -10.07 -35.52 5.84
CA TYR A 168 -8.68 -35.87 5.63
C TYR A 168 -7.83 -35.20 6.69
N GLY A 169 -7.07 -35.99 7.45
CA GLY A 169 -6.18 -35.42 8.45
C GLY A 169 -5.70 -36.41 9.51
N PRO A 170 -4.74 -36.03 10.33
CA PRO A 170 -4.11 -36.86 11.35
C PRO A 170 -5.05 -37.25 12.49
N GLU A 171 -6.15 -36.54 12.67
CA GLU A 171 -7.15 -36.82 13.73
C GLU A 171 -8.29 -37.71 13.24
N ASN A 172 -8.34 -38.03 11.95
CA ASN A 172 -9.42 -38.82 11.34
C ASN A 172 -8.96 -40.22 11.02
N ILE A 173 -9.86 -41.20 11.21
CA ILE A 173 -9.64 -42.61 10.90
C ILE A 173 -10.49 -42.98 9.68
N TRP A 174 -9.86 -43.51 8.63
CA TRP A 174 -10.56 -44.00 7.45
C TRP A 174 -10.96 -45.47 7.59
N PHE A 175 -12.23 -45.77 7.44
CA PHE A 175 -12.75 -47.10 7.47
C PHE A 175 -13.07 -47.58 6.04
N ILE A 176 -12.43 -48.67 5.58
CA ILE A 176 -12.67 -49.23 4.25
C ILE A 176 -13.32 -50.60 4.44
N PRO A 177 -14.56 -50.79 4.00
CA PRO A 177 -15.31 -52.05 4.23
C PRO A 177 -14.90 -53.14 3.22
N GLU A 178 -13.75 -53.77 3.45
CA GLU A 178 -13.31 -54.92 2.66
C GLU A 178 -12.97 -56.14 3.54
N VAL A 179 -13.13 -57.32 2.98
CA VAL A 179 -12.81 -58.59 3.68
C VAL A 179 -11.30 -58.75 3.78
N GLY A 180 -10.78 -58.78 5.01
CA GLY A 180 -9.35 -58.92 5.27
C GLY A 180 -8.75 -57.63 5.86
N ALA A 181 -9.34 -57.20 6.99
CA ALA A 181 -8.93 -55.97 7.65
C ALA A 181 -7.43 -55.86 7.88
N LYS A 182 -6.82 -54.77 7.39
CA LYS A 182 -5.46 -54.36 7.70
C LYS A 182 -5.49 -52.95 8.24
N VAL A 183 -4.65 -52.70 9.22
CA VAL A 183 -4.42 -51.33 9.74
C VAL A 183 -3.10 -50.86 9.18
N GLU A 184 -3.16 -49.77 8.42
CA GLU A 184 -1.97 -49.13 7.82
C GLU A 184 -1.99 -47.64 8.15
N ILE A 185 -0.82 -47.05 8.24
CA ILE A 185 -0.70 -45.61 8.40
C ILE A 185 -0.37 -45.00 7.03
N LEU A 186 -1.29 -44.21 6.50
CA LEU A 186 -1.05 -43.45 5.29
C LEU A 186 -0.17 -42.23 5.62
N GLN A 187 1.05 -42.26 5.15
CA GLN A 187 1.97 -41.10 5.28
C GLN A 187 2.24 -40.51 3.92
N PHE A 188 2.35 -39.16 3.88
CA PHE A 188 2.80 -38.47 2.69
C PHE A 188 4.27 -38.71 2.44
N ASN A 189 4.63 -38.87 1.18
CA ASN A 189 6.02 -38.88 0.78
C ASN A 189 6.63 -37.49 0.97
N SER A 190 7.69 -37.38 1.78
CA SER A 190 8.36 -36.12 2.13
C SER A 190 9.11 -35.46 0.97
N ASN A 191 9.21 -36.11 -0.20
CA ASN A 191 9.93 -35.54 -1.35
C ASN A 191 9.40 -34.18 -1.78
N GLY A 192 8.07 -33.92 -1.68
CA GLY A 192 7.47 -32.62 -1.95
C GLY A 192 7.90 -31.52 -0.99
N LEU A 193 8.16 -31.85 0.27
CA LEU A 193 8.62 -30.89 1.28
C LEU A 193 10.01 -30.38 0.97
N GLN A 194 10.90 -31.23 0.48
CA GLN A 194 12.25 -30.83 0.08
C GLN A 194 12.23 -29.78 -1.04
N HIS A 195 11.31 -29.91 -2.00
CA HIS A 195 11.16 -28.89 -3.04
C HIS A 195 10.66 -27.56 -2.48
N LEU A 196 9.75 -27.58 -1.50
CA LEU A 196 9.31 -26.36 -0.81
C LEU A 196 10.46 -25.70 -0.02
N GLU A 197 11.26 -26.49 0.71
CA GLU A 197 12.42 -26.00 1.45
C GLU A 197 13.48 -25.37 0.53
N ASN A 198 13.78 -26.03 -0.59
CA ASN A 198 14.70 -25.49 -1.60
C ASN A 198 14.15 -24.17 -2.18
N GLY A 199 12.87 -24.11 -2.52
CA GLY A 199 12.22 -22.90 -3.00
C GLY A 199 12.23 -21.76 -1.97
N GLN A 200 12.14 -22.05 -0.67
CA GLN A 200 12.30 -21.04 0.38
C GLN A 200 13.74 -20.52 0.46
N THR A 201 14.72 -21.41 0.36
CA THR A 201 16.13 -21.03 0.35
C THR A 201 16.47 -20.15 -0.86
N GLU A 202 15.96 -20.50 -2.05
CA GLU A 202 16.13 -19.70 -3.26
C GLU A 202 15.53 -18.29 -3.10
N LYS A 203 14.33 -18.17 -2.54
CA LYS A 203 13.69 -16.87 -2.27
C LYS A 203 14.50 -16.03 -1.29
N LEU A 204 15.06 -16.64 -0.23
CA LEU A 204 15.96 -15.94 0.71
C LEU A 204 17.20 -15.39 0.01
N GLN A 205 17.81 -16.18 -0.89
CA GLN A 205 18.95 -15.74 -1.69
C GLN A 205 18.58 -14.59 -2.62
N GLN A 206 17.41 -14.67 -3.27
CA GLN A 206 16.89 -13.60 -4.14
C GLN A 206 16.62 -12.32 -3.35
N MET A 207 16.01 -12.41 -2.15
CA MET A 207 15.81 -11.26 -1.28
C MET A 207 17.12 -10.62 -0.84
N SER A 208 18.14 -11.43 -0.50
CA SER A 208 19.47 -10.94 -0.15
C SER A 208 20.13 -10.21 -1.33
N PHE A 209 20.00 -10.74 -2.54
CA PHE A 209 20.50 -10.09 -3.75
C PHE A 209 19.77 -8.77 -4.04
N LEU A 210 18.43 -8.76 -3.96
CA LEU A 210 17.63 -7.55 -4.13
C LEU A 210 17.98 -6.48 -3.09
N GLY A 211 18.16 -6.89 -1.83
CA GLY A 211 18.57 -5.99 -0.75
C GLY A 211 19.96 -5.39 -0.98
N ALA A 212 20.93 -6.21 -1.38
CA ALA A 212 22.28 -5.76 -1.71
C ALA A 212 22.28 -4.78 -2.89
N ARG A 213 21.49 -5.07 -3.94
CA ARG A 213 21.35 -4.21 -5.11
C ARG A 213 20.74 -2.83 -4.76
N LEU A 214 19.83 -2.77 -3.81
CA LEU A 214 19.26 -1.51 -3.33
C LEU A 214 20.26 -0.67 -2.54
N MET A 215 21.28 -1.32 -1.96
CA MET A 215 22.37 -0.66 -1.25
C MET A 215 23.58 -0.37 -2.14
N GLU A 216 23.63 -0.96 -3.35
CA GLU A 216 24.70 -0.67 -4.32
C GLU A 216 24.53 0.74 -4.90
N THR A 217 25.64 1.45 -4.97
CA THR A 217 25.75 2.73 -5.65
C THR A 217 25.49 2.53 -7.14
N GLN A 218 24.61 3.33 -7.74
CA GLN A 218 24.50 3.36 -9.20
C GLN A 218 25.83 3.78 -9.80
N LYS A 219 26.62 2.81 -10.28
CA LYS A 219 27.85 3.05 -10.99
C LYS A 219 27.53 3.77 -12.31
N ARG A 220 27.65 5.09 -12.32
CA ARG A 220 27.85 5.83 -13.56
C ARG A 220 29.28 5.55 -14.07
N ALA A 221 29.35 5.27 -15.36
CA ALA A 221 30.53 4.83 -16.10
C ALA A 221 31.89 5.37 -15.61
N VAL A 222 32.83 4.41 -15.55
CA VAL A 222 34.30 4.55 -15.63
C VAL A 222 34.88 5.91 -15.21
N GLU A 223 35.21 6.04 -13.94
CA GLU A 223 36.12 7.08 -13.44
C GLU A 223 37.33 6.44 -12.74
N ALA A 224 38.48 7.15 -12.80
CA ALA A 224 39.76 6.66 -12.35
C ALA A 224 39.84 6.33 -10.85
N ALA A 225 40.63 5.34 -10.48
CA ALA A 225 40.67 4.70 -9.17
C ALA A 225 40.96 5.60 -7.96
N GLU A 226 41.55 6.77 -8.14
CA GLU A 226 41.89 7.70 -7.03
C GLU A 226 40.68 8.51 -6.54
N THR A 227 39.71 8.81 -7.41
CA THR A 227 38.47 9.49 -7.04
C THR A 227 37.50 8.57 -6.29
N HIS A 228 37.72 7.25 -6.40
CA HIS A 228 36.87 6.22 -5.81
C HIS A 228 36.91 6.20 -4.28
N MET A 229 38.06 6.45 -3.65
CA MET A 229 38.20 6.39 -2.19
C MET A 229 37.55 7.58 -1.47
N ILE A 230 37.54 8.75 -2.08
CA ILE A 230 36.96 9.96 -1.48
C ILE A 230 35.44 9.97 -1.62
N ARG A 231 34.90 9.37 -2.68
CA ARG A 231 33.45 9.24 -2.91
C ARG A 231 32.81 8.08 -2.15
N GLN A 232 33.55 7.06 -1.78
CA GLN A 232 33.02 5.88 -1.08
C GLN A 232 32.46 6.18 0.31
N SER A 233 32.77 7.35 0.89
CA SER A 233 32.23 7.81 2.17
C SER A 233 30.93 8.63 2.05
N SER A 234 30.55 9.08 0.86
CA SER A 234 29.40 9.99 0.66
C SER A 234 28.36 9.49 -0.35
N GLU A 235 28.64 8.42 -1.10
CA GLU A 235 27.73 7.90 -2.12
C GLU A 235 27.11 6.56 -1.69
N SER A 236 26.17 6.62 -0.84
CA SER A 236 25.31 5.50 -0.51
C SER A 236 24.14 5.43 -1.49
N GLY A 237 23.91 4.27 -2.08
CA GLY A 237 22.94 3.85 -3.06
C GLY A 237 21.56 4.55 -3.11
N VAL A 238 20.53 3.82 -3.51
CA VAL A 238 19.15 4.30 -3.66
C VAL A 238 18.66 5.11 -2.44
N LEU A 239 19.07 4.74 -1.23
CA LEU A 239 18.66 5.43 0.00
C LEU A 239 19.21 6.85 0.09
N ALA A 240 20.46 7.09 -0.29
CA ALA A 240 21.00 8.45 -0.27
C ALA A 240 20.50 9.27 -1.47
N GLY A 241 20.28 8.64 -2.62
CA GLY A 241 19.57 9.29 -3.72
C GLY A 241 18.22 9.81 -3.26
N THR A 242 17.44 8.98 -2.60
CA THR A 242 16.16 9.35 -2.01
C THR A 242 16.30 10.47 -0.97
N ALA A 243 17.29 10.37 -0.06
CA ALA A 243 17.53 11.39 0.95
C ALA A 243 17.88 12.75 0.33
N ASN A 244 18.68 12.78 -0.72
CA ASN A 244 19.02 13.99 -1.45
C ASN A 244 17.80 14.63 -2.11
N VAL A 245 16.96 13.85 -2.79
CA VAL A 245 15.71 14.35 -3.41
C VAL A 245 14.75 14.89 -2.37
N VAL A 246 14.62 14.22 -1.24
CA VAL A 246 13.79 14.68 -0.12
C VAL A 246 14.33 15.98 0.45
N SER A 247 15.66 16.09 0.62
CA SER A 247 16.32 17.31 1.10
C SER A 247 16.07 18.49 0.15
N GLU A 248 16.25 18.29 -1.16
CA GLU A 248 15.93 19.29 -2.19
C GLU A 248 14.45 19.72 -2.16
N GLY A 249 13.54 18.75 -1.93
CA GLY A 249 12.12 19.04 -1.75
C GLY A 249 11.84 19.92 -0.54
N PHE A 250 12.52 19.69 0.59
CA PHE A 250 12.39 20.54 1.78
C PHE A 250 13.01 21.93 1.58
N GLU A 251 14.17 22.04 0.94
CA GLU A 251 14.79 23.33 0.62
C GLU A 251 13.82 24.19 -0.22
N TRP A 252 13.20 23.59 -1.23
CA TRP A 252 12.19 24.29 -2.03
C TRP A 252 10.98 24.79 -1.20
N CYS A 253 10.61 24.09 -0.13
CA CYS A 253 9.52 24.52 0.75
C CYS A 253 9.90 25.68 1.68
N LEU A 254 11.19 25.92 1.90
CA LEU A 254 11.71 26.95 2.80
C LEU A 254 12.02 28.27 2.07
N ASP A 255 12.25 28.22 0.76
CA ASP A 255 12.48 29.36 -0.12
C ASP A 255 11.15 30.06 -0.52
#